data_1072180246cdbc6cc1e527d743c77caf
#
_entry.id   1072180246cdbc6cc1e527d743c77caf
#
_cell.length_a   1.000
_cell.length_b   1.000
_cell.length_c   1.000
_cell.angle_alpha   90.00
_cell.angle_beta   90.00
_cell.angle_gamma   90.00
#
_symmetry.space_group_name_H-M   'P 1'
#
loop_
_entity.id
_entity.type
_entity.pdbx_description
1 polymer ?
#
loop_
_entity_poly.entity_id
_entity_poly.type
_entity_poly.pdbx_seq_one_letter_code
_entity_poly.pdbx_strand_id
1 'polypeptide(L)'
;MNKRRKSNTGRQKRSSPADVSQDKGGQSQRKWYKVDLHLHTPASSDYEEPKTTYLEWLRTAAERDLDIVAITDHNTIAGVGAVRHEIEWLTRLDSENRLTKEERERLSEWRELSERVLVLPGFEFTATLGFHILG
;
A
#
# COMPACT_ATOMS: atom_id res chain seq x y z
N MET A 1 80.94 21.77 41.89
CA MET A 1 79.52 22.12 41.46
C MET A 1 79.10 21.09 40.46
N ASN A 2 78.21 20.18 40.88
CA ASN A 2 77.88 18.98 40.14
C ASN A 2 76.38 19.01 39.81
N LYS A 3 76.00 19.26 38.52
CA LYS A 3 74.62 19.23 38.09
C LYS A 3 74.29 17.86 37.56
N ARG A 4 73.45 17.11 38.34
CA ARG A 4 72.91 15.83 37.92
C ARG A 4 71.82 16.05 36.82
N ARG A 5 72.02 15.40 35.66
CA ARG A 5 71.01 15.25 34.61
C ARG A 5 70.00 14.15 35.09
N LYS A 6 68.71 14.53 35.11
CA LYS A 6 67.63 13.55 35.27
C LYS A 6 67.23 13.04 33.89
N SER A 7 67.36 11.75 33.69
CA SER A 7 66.84 11.02 32.54
C SER A 7 65.30 10.87 32.67
N ASN A 8 64.60 11.37 31.67
CA ASN A 8 63.13 11.22 31.60
C ASN A 8 62.80 10.04 30.69
N THR A 9 62.46 8.90 31.26
CA THR A 9 61.99 7.72 30.51
C THR A 9 60.51 7.90 30.18
N GLY A 10 60.22 8.29 28.94
CA GLY A 10 58.87 8.39 28.41
C GLY A 10 58.22 7.00 28.29
N ARG A 11 57.24 6.77 29.13
CA ARG A 11 56.37 5.57 29.08
C ARG A 11 55.38 5.74 27.92
N GLN A 12 55.63 5.06 26.81
CA GLN A 12 54.67 4.93 25.70
C GLN A 12 53.39 4.26 26.20
N LYS A 13 52.28 5.01 26.19
CA LYS A 13 50.95 4.46 26.32
C LYS A 13 50.60 3.66 25.07
N ARG A 14 50.43 2.36 25.23
CA ARG A 14 49.83 1.49 24.21
C ARG A 14 48.38 1.95 24.02
N SER A 15 48.05 2.40 22.80
CA SER A 15 46.69 2.62 22.36
C SER A 15 45.93 1.29 22.35
N SER A 16 44.84 1.25 23.06
CA SER A 16 43.89 0.15 23.01
C SER A 16 43.27 0.00 21.61
N PRO A 17 42.97 -1.20 21.15
CA PRO A 17 42.35 -1.40 19.84
C PRO A 17 40.97 -0.71 19.80
N ALA A 18 40.73 -0.07 18.67
CA ALA A 18 39.50 0.65 18.36
C ALA A 18 38.26 -0.17 18.71
N ASP A 19 37.36 0.51 19.40
CA ASP A 19 35.98 0.10 19.65
C ASP A 19 35.31 -0.14 18.27
N VAL A 20 35.12 -1.42 17.97
CA VAL A 20 34.34 -1.85 16.82
C VAL A 20 32.90 -1.49 17.17
N SER A 21 32.47 -0.31 16.68
CA SER A 21 31.07 0.06 16.69
C SER A 21 30.26 -1.07 16.05
N GLN A 22 29.57 -1.82 16.89
CA GLN A 22 28.57 -2.79 16.47
C GLN A 22 27.53 -2.03 15.64
N ASP A 23 27.60 -2.24 14.35
CA ASP A 23 26.51 -1.90 13.42
C ASP A 23 25.26 -2.60 13.92
N LYS A 24 24.40 -1.84 14.60
CA LYS A 24 23.06 -2.29 14.98
C LYS A 24 22.30 -2.40 13.67
N GLY A 25 22.45 -3.54 13.01
CA GLY A 25 21.66 -3.93 11.86
C GLY A 25 20.20 -3.60 12.17
N GLY A 26 19.67 -2.61 11.44
CA GLY A 26 18.28 -2.19 11.58
C GLY A 26 17.40 -3.41 11.40
N GLN A 27 16.78 -3.89 12.48
CA GLN A 27 15.72 -4.87 12.38
C GLN A 27 14.61 -4.20 11.59
N SER A 28 14.51 -4.52 10.31
CA SER A 28 13.35 -4.20 9.49
C SER A 28 12.13 -4.75 10.23
N GLN A 29 11.36 -3.86 10.86
CA GLN A 29 10.13 -4.26 11.52
C GLN A 29 9.22 -4.86 10.44
N ARG A 30 8.90 -6.14 10.56
CA ARG A 30 7.96 -6.80 9.65
C ARG A 30 6.61 -6.10 9.78
N LYS A 31 6.17 -5.44 8.71
CA LYS A 31 4.85 -4.83 8.65
C LYS A 31 3.85 -5.93 8.26
N TRP A 32 2.81 -6.09 9.06
CA TRP A 32 1.68 -6.95 8.73
C TRP A 32 0.64 -6.15 7.95
N TYR A 33 0.05 -6.80 6.95
CA TYR A 33 -1.02 -6.24 6.13
C TYR A 33 -2.27 -7.08 6.29
N LYS A 34 -3.42 -6.42 6.42
CA LYS A 34 -4.72 -7.08 6.41
C LYS A 34 -5.20 -7.16 4.96
N VAL A 35 -5.40 -8.37 4.48
CA VAL A 35 -5.60 -8.65 3.06
C VAL A 35 -6.89 -9.40 2.84
N ASP A 36 -7.67 -8.99 1.84
CA ASP A 36 -8.79 -9.77 1.31
C ASP A 36 -8.66 -9.88 -0.22
N LEU A 37 -8.42 -11.09 -0.69
CA LEU A 37 -8.17 -11.36 -2.11
C LEU A 37 -9.40 -11.94 -2.83
N HIS A 38 -10.57 -11.94 -2.19
CA HIS A 38 -11.80 -12.44 -2.79
C HIS A 38 -12.97 -11.51 -2.48
N LEU A 39 -13.07 -10.41 -3.22
CA LEU A 39 -14.14 -9.45 -3.10
C LEU A 39 -14.82 -9.20 -4.43
N HIS A 40 -16.16 -9.16 -4.39
CA HIS A 40 -17.00 -8.80 -5.53
C HIS A 40 -17.36 -7.33 -5.50
N THR A 41 -17.59 -6.76 -6.69
CA THR A 41 -18.11 -5.40 -6.88
C THR A 41 -19.50 -5.45 -7.48
N PRO A 42 -20.18 -4.29 -7.63
CA PRO A 42 -21.47 -4.23 -8.33
C PRO A 42 -21.47 -4.75 -9.77
N ALA A 43 -20.31 -5.04 -10.35
CA ALA A 43 -20.20 -5.68 -11.66
C ALA A 43 -20.40 -7.20 -11.59
N SER A 44 -20.29 -7.82 -10.43
CA SER A 44 -20.51 -9.24 -10.26
C SER A 44 -22.01 -9.57 -10.27
N SER A 45 -22.35 -10.70 -10.90
CA SER A 45 -23.75 -11.11 -11.09
C SER A 45 -24.46 -11.49 -9.78
N ASP A 46 -23.69 -11.77 -8.73
CA ASP A 46 -24.16 -12.18 -7.41
C ASP A 46 -24.08 -11.07 -6.36
N TYR A 47 -23.70 -9.84 -6.78
CA TYR A 47 -23.59 -8.72 -5.85
C TYR A 47 -24.99 -8.26 -5.37
N GLU A 48 -25.20 -8.32 -4.05
CA GLU A 48 -26.54 -8.12 -3.45
C GLU A 48 -26.99 -6.65 -3.45
N GLU A 49 -26.05 -5.68 -3.49
CA GLU A 49 -26.32 -4.24 -3.39
C GLU A 49 -25.93 -3.49 -4.67
N PRO A 50 -26.64 -3.68 -5.80
CA PRO A 50 -26.23 -3.15 -7.11
C PRO A 50 -26.22 -1.62 -7.20
N LYS A 51 -26.73 -0.92 -6.20
CA LYS A 51 -26.71 0.56 -6.12
C LYS A 51 -25.46 1.11 -5.45
N THR A 52 -24.65 0.26 -4.85
CA THR A 52 -23.36 0.64 -4.22
C THR A 52 -22.42 1.19 -5.31
N THR A 53 -21.86 2.35 -5.08
CA THR A 53 -20.83 2.90 -5.96
C THR A 53 -19.48 2.23 -5.68
N TYR A 54 -18.58 2.22 -6.66
CA TYR A 54 -17.24 1.67 -6.47
C TYR A 54 -16.43 2.44 -5.42
N LEU A 55 -16.70 3.73 -5.27
CA LEU A 55 -16.09 4.55 -4.22
C LEU A 55 -16.58 4.13 -2.82
N GLU A 56 -17.88 3.88 -2.66
CA GLU A 56 -18.45 3.34 -1.41
C GLU A 56 -17.91 1.95 -1.10
N TRP A 57 -17.74 1.11 -2.11
CA TRP A 57 -17.12 -0.21 -1.98
C TRP A 57 -15.69 -0.10 -1.43
N LEU A 58 -14.87 0.79 -1.99
CA LEU A 58 -13.49 0.99 -1.52
C LEU A 58 -13.45 1.64 -0.13
N ARG A 59 -14.37 2.57 0.16
CA ARG A 59 -14.53 3.16 1.49
C ARG A 59 -14.82 2.09 2.54
N THR A 60 -15.72 1.17 2.24
CA THR A 60 -16.04 0.04 3.14
C THR A 60 -14.84 -0.84 3.41
N ALA A 61 -14.00 -1.09 2.40
CA ALA A 61 -12.75 -1.83 2.60
C ALA A 61 -11.79 -1.09 3.55
N ALA A 62 -11.64 0.23 3.36
CA ALA A 62 -10.81 1.07 4.23
C ALA A 62 -11.35 1.17 5.67
N GLU A 63 -12.66 1.24 5.86
CA GLU A 63 -13.33 1.25 7.17
C GLU A 63 -13.16 -0.08 7.93
N ARG A 64 -12.94 -1.16 7.20
CA ARG A 64 -12.62 -2.48 7.76
C ARG A 64 -11.12 -2.69 7.98
N ASP A 65 -10.31 -1.64 7.84
CA ASP A 65 -8.85 -1.66 7.97
C ASP A 65 -8.17 -2.66 7.03
N LEU A 66 -8.71 -2.86 5.82
CA LEU A 66 -8.03 -3.65 4.80
C LEU A 66 -6.92 -2.81 4.16
N ASP A 67 -5.73 -3.39 4.05
CA ASP A 67 -4.59 -2.77 3.37
C ASP A 67 -4.52 -3.17 1.89
N ILE A 68 -4.94 -4.39 1.55
CA ILE A 68 -4.90 -4.94 0.19
C ILE A 68 -6.21 -5.68 -0.07
N VAL A 69 -6.83 -5.37 -1.20
CA VAL A 69 -8.03 -6.06 -1.68
C VAL A 69 -7.87 -6.48 -3.14
N ALA A 70 -8.52 -7.57 -3.53
CA ALA A 70 -8.62 -7.93 -4.94
C ALA A 70 -10.08 -7.87 -5.41
N ILE A 71 -10.31 -7.26 -6.57
CA ILE A 71 -11.59 -7.36 -7.27
C ILE A 71 -11.60 -8.67 -8.02
N THR A 72 -12.54 -9.55 -7.69
CA THR A 72 -12.65 -10.90 -8.28
C THR A 72 -14.08 -11.20 -8.72
N ASP A 73 -14.65 -10.31 -9.53
CA ASP A 73 -16.02 -10.47 -10.05
C ASP A 73 -16.19 -11.74 -10.88
N HIS A 74 -17.35 -12.37 -10.80
CA HIS A 74 -17.66 -13.60 -11.53
C HIS A 74 -17.61 -13.42 -13.05
N ASN A 75 -16.70 -14.14 -13.69
CA ASN A 75 -16.52 -14.22 -15.15
C ASN A 75 -16.39 -12.84 -15.84
N THR A 76 -15.97 -11.80 -15.13
CA THR A 76 -15.84 -10.44 -15.68
C THR A 76 -14.72 -9.66 -15.00
N ILE A 77 -14.15 -8.72 -15.75
CA ILE A 77 -13.22 -7.70 -15.25
C ILE A 77 -13.87 -6.30 -15.28
N ALA A 78 -15.19 -6.24 -15.44
CA ALA A 78 -15.91 -4.98 -15.60
C ALA A 78 -15.77 -4.07 -14.37
N GLY A 79 -15.75 -4.63 -13.17
CA GLY A 79 -15.51 -3.87 -11.93
C GLY A 79 -14.15 -3.19 -11.90
N VAL A 80 -13.09 -3.90 -12.29
CA VAL A 80 -11.74 -3.33 -12.46
C VAL A 80 -11.75 -2.20 -13.48
N GLY A 81 -12.42 -2.42 -14.63
CA GLY A 81 -12.56 -1.43 -15.69
C GLY A 81 -13.30 -0.18 -15.23
N ALA A 82 -14.39 -0.34 -14.49
CA ALA A 82 -15.20 0.77 -13.97
C ALA A 82 -14.43 1.65 -12.98
N VAL A 83 -13.74 1.05 -12.01
CA VAL A 83 -12.87 1.77 -11.05
C VAL A 83 -11.81 2.59 -11.79
N ARG A 84 -11.10 1.96 -12.71
CA ARG A 84 -10.05 2.62 -13.50
C ARG A 84 -10.63 3.78 -14.32
N HIS A 85 -11.72 3.54 -15.03
CA HIS A 85 -12.36 4.55 -15.87
C HIS A 85 -12.81 5.77 -15.08
N GLU A 86 -13.41 5.59 -13.90
CA GLU A 86 -13.86 6.69 -13.07
C GLU A 86 -12.69 7.56 -12.60
N ILE A 87 -11.61 6.95 -12.13
CA ILE A 87 -10.41 7.68 -11.68
C ILE A 87 -9.76 8.42 -12.84
N GLU A 88 -9.59 7.77 -13.99
CA GLU A 88 -9.01 8.38 -15.20
C GLU A 88 -9.86 9.54 -15.71
N TRP A 89 -11.18 9.38 -15.74
CA TRP A 89 -12.12 10.41 -16.17
C TRP A 89 -12.04 11.64 -15.26
N LEU A 90 -12.14 11.48 -13.95
CA LEU A 90 -12.06 12.58 -13.00
C LEU A 90 -10.68 13.26 -13.05
N THR A 91 -9.61 12.50 -13.19
CA THR A 91 -8.25 13.04 -13.32
C THR A 91 -8.09 13.87 -14.59
N ARG A 92 -8.68 13.43 -15.68
CA ARG A 92 -8.69 14.20 -16.94
C ARG A 92 -9.45 15.52 -16.79
N LEU A 93 -10.67 15.49 -16.21
CA LEU A 93 -11.43 16.71 -15.95
C LEU A 93 -10.68 17.67 -15.02
N ASP A 94 -9.95 17.17 -14.03
CA ASP A 94 -9.11 17.96 -13.14
C ASP A 94 -7.99 18.68 -13.92
N SER A 95 -7.31 17.98 -14.82
CA SER A 95 -6.25 18.55 -15.65
C SER A 95 -6.75 19.65 -16.61
N GLU A 96 -8.03 19.60 -16.99
CA GLU A 96 -8.69 20.58 -17.85
C GLU A 96 -9.38 21.70 -17.02
N ASN A 97 -9.30 21.70 -15.69
CA ASN A 97 -10.02 22.60 -14.76
C ASN A 97 -11.56 22.57 -14.97
N ARG A 98 -12.12 21.41 -15.24
CA ARG A 98 -13.54 21.24 -15.58
C ARG A 98 -14.34 20.49 -14.51
N LEU A 99 -13.72 20.11 -13.39
CA LEU A 99 -14.43 19.45 -12.28
C LEU A 99 -15.45 20.38 -11.64
N THR A 100 -16.64 19.85 -11.40
CA THR A 100 -17.58 20.43 -10.44
C THR A 100 -17.03 20.34 -9.02
N LYS A 101 -17.69 20.94 -8.06
CA LYS A 101 -17.29 20.84 -6.65
C LYS A 101 -17.40 19.39 -6.16
N GLU A 102 -18.50 18.73 -6.46
CA GLU A 102 -18.81 17.36 -6.07
C GLU A 102 -17.83 16.36 -6.70
N GLU A 103 -17.47 16.56 -7.97
CA GLU A 103 -16.48 15.72 -8.65
C GLU A 103 -15.07 15.89 -8.07
N ARG A 104 -14.73 17.12 -7.65
CA ARG A 104 -13.45 17.40 -7.00
C ARG A 104 -13.34 16.70 -5.62
N GLU A 105 -14.42 16.76 -4.83
CA GLU A 105 -14.49 16.05 -3.54
C GLU A 105 -14.37 14.53 -3.77
N ARG A 106 -15.06 13.99 -4.77
CA ARG A 106 -15.00 12.58 -5.15
C ARG A 106 -13.61 12.13 -5.61
N LEU A 107 -12.92 12.93 -6.43
CA LEU A 107 -11.56 12.64 -6.85
C LEU A 107 -10.58 12.69 -5.66
N SER A 108 -10.76 13.65 -4.76
CA SER A 108 -9.95 13.73 -3.53
C SER A 108 -10.09 12.47 -2.67
N GLU A 109 -11.32 11.99 -2.51
CA GLU A 109 -11.59 10.77 -1.76
C GLU A 109 -11.02 9.51 -2.45
N TRP A 110 -11.12 9.40 -3.79
CA TRP A 110 -10.48 8.34 -4.54
C TRP A 110 -8.96 8.30 -4.30
N ARG A 111 -8.30 9.45 -4.31
CA ARG A 111 -6.86 9.56 -4.05
C ARG A 111 -6.51 9.13 -2.64
N GLU A 112 -7.24 9.63 -1.63
CA GLU A 112 -7.02 9.27 -0.23
C GLU A 112 -7.20 7.77 0.02
N LEU A 113 -8.29 7.18 -0.48
CA LEU A 113 -8.55 5.76 -0.30
C LEU A 113 -7.54 4.87 -1.04
N SER A 114 -7.10 5.28 -2.24
CA SER A 114 -6.09 4.56 -3.01
C SER A 114 -4.68 4.61 -2.39
N GLU A 115 -4.40 5.60 -1.53
CA GLU A 115 -3.17 5.62 -0.74
C GLU A 115 -3.24 4.67 0.47
N ARG A 116 -4.46 4.39 0.97
CA ARG A 116 -4.69 3.53 2.13
C ARG A 116 -4.86 2.07 1.77
N VAL A 117 -5.55 1.79 0.66
CA VAL A 117 -5.93 0.44 0.23
C VAL A 117 -5.40 0.16 -1.16
N LEU A 118 -4.53 -0.83 -1.28
CA LEU A 118 -4.07 -1.33 -2.57
C LEU A 118 -5.16 -2.22 -3.19
N VAL A 119 -5.67 -1.81 -4.36
CA VAL A 119 -6.65 -2.59 -5.13
C VAL A 119 -5.95 -3.39 -6.22
N LEU A 120 -6.03 -4.70 -6.15
CA LEU A 120 -5.49 -5.62 -7.14
C LEU A 120 -6.59 -5.97 -8.16
N PRO A 121 -6.25 -5.97 -9.46
CA PRO A 121 -7.15 -6.52 -10.47
C PRO A 121 -7.14 -8.04 -10.43
N GLY A 122 -8.30 -8.64 -10.60
CA GLY A 122 -8.46 -10.08 -10.69
C GLY A 122 -9.81 -10.40 -11.31
N PHE A 123 -10.16 -11.67 -11.31
CA PHE A 123 -11.50 -12.17 -11.68
C PHE A 123 -11.72 -13.55 -11.05
N GLU A 124 -12.96 -13.93 -10.89
CA GLU A 124 -13.33 -15.28 -10.50
C GLU A 124 -13.92 -16.01 -11.70
N PHE A 125 -13.26 -17.08 -12.12
CA PHE A 125 -13.75 -17.93 -13.21
C PHE A 125 -14.59 -19.06 -12.65
N THR A 126 -15.85 -19.16 -13.10
CA THR A 126 -16.73 -20.28 -12.81
C THR A 126 -16.59 -21.33 -13.90
N ALA A 127 -15.90 -22.42 -13.59
CA ALA A 127 -15.71 -23.54 -14.50
C ALA A 127 -16.97 -24.41 -14.60
N THR A 128 -17.09 -25.19 -15.67
CA THR A 128 -18.08 -26.28 -15.80
C THR A 128 -17.94 -27.18 -14.57
N LEU A 129 -19.05 -27.54 -13.93
CA LEU A 129 -19.14 -28.32 -12.69
C LEU A 129 -19.10 -27.49 -11.39
N GLY A 130 -19.19 -26.16 -11.48
CA GLY A 130 -19.31 -25.29 -10.30
C GLY A 130 -18.03 -25.06 -9.50
N PHE A 131 -16.87 -25.29 -10.09
CA PHE A 131 -15.59 -24.90 -9.49
C PHE A 131 -15.31 -23.43 -9.77
N HIS A 132 -14.87 -22.71 -8.72
CA HIS A 132 -14.44 -21.32 -8.82
C HIS A 132 -12.92 -21.24 -8.74
N ILE A 133 -12.33 -20.48 -9.64
CA ILE A 133 -10.88 -20.26 -9.72
C ILE A 133 -10.64 -18.76 -9.70
N LEU A 134 -9.83 -18.31 -8.74
CA LEU A 134 -9.38 -16.91 -8.69
C LEU A 134 -8.15 -16.74 -9.60
N GLY A 135 -8.12 -15.64 -10.38
CA GLY A 135 -7.05 -15.29 -11.29
C GLY A 135 -6.69 -13.79 -11.22
#